data_a4db6ad167e81c2d89bc0b6bd2eb8668
#
_entry.id   a4db6ad167e81c2d89bc0b6bd2eb8668
#
_cell.length_a   1.000
_cell.length_b   1.000
_cell.length_c   1.000
_cell.angle_alpha   90.00
_cell.angle_beta   90.00
_cell.angle_gamma   90.00
#
_symmetry.space_group_name_H-M   'P 1'
#
loop_
_entity.id
_entity.type
_entity.pdbx_description
1 polymer ?
#
loop_
_entity_poly.entity_id
_entity_poly.type
_entity_poly.pdbx_seq_one_letter_code
_entity_poly.pdbx_strand_id
1 'polypeptide(L)'
;MTRVFMPATRTFMNGPIHDKIKRAIQTAEGLYYRLVLLAGTTGTGKTGVLRDIAEEFGSTVININLAISSELLELTAKQRSLRLPDILDQVVSQFQSPVLLDNIEILFDKNLQQDPLRLLQGISRNRTIVASWNGAMHSGKLLYAEAGHPEYRSDDPGDTQIVEMDGTATVDR
;
A
#
# COMPACT_ATOMS: atom_id res chain seq x y z
N MET A 1 -24.87 27.32 1.54
CA MET A 1 -24.64 26.88 1.47
C MET A 1 -24.32 25.97 0.79
N THR A 2 -24.07 25.71 0.32
CA THR A 2 -23.89 25.04 -0.32
C THR A 2 -23.30 24.02 -0.34
N ARG A 3 -22.85 23.49 -0.26
CA ARG A 3 -22.33 22.58 -0.21
C ARG A 3 -22.49 21.58 0.08
N VAL A 4 -22.66 21.64 0.29
CA VAL A 4 -22.95 20.79 0.96
C VAL A 4 -23.34 19.53 0.43
N PHE A 5 -24.04 19.31 -0.40
CA PHE A 5 -24.39 18.10 -0.87
C PHE A 5 -23.34 17.30 -1.44
N MET A 6 -22.32 17.85 -1.84
CA MET A 6 -21.23 17.10 -2.36
C MET A 6 -20.58 16.17 -1.36
N PRO A 7 -20.40 16.61 -0.12
CA PRO A 7 -19.90 15.72 0.90
C PRO A 7 -20.76 14.48 1.10
N ALA A 8 -22.05 14.65 1.05
CA ALA A 8 -22.94 13.53 1.23
C ALA A 8 -22.79 12.51 0.10
N THR A 9 -22.65 12.97 -1.11
CA THR A 9 -22.47 12.08 -2.25
C THR A 9 -21.21 11.29 -2.10
N ARG A 10 -20.13 11.95 -1.71
CA ARG A 10 -18.86 11.27 -1.55
C ARG A 10 -18.94 10.21 -0.46
N THR A 11 -19.55 10.52 0.66
CA THR A 11 -19.68 9.56 1.74
C THR A 11 -20.42 8.33 1.28
N PHE A 12 -21.46 8.51 0.50
CA PHE A 12 -22.24 7.41 0.00
C PHE A 12 -21.40 6.49 -0.89
N MET A 13 -20.53 7.04 -1.73
CA MET A 13 -19.72 6.26 -2.61
C MET A 13 -18.61 5.52 -1.89
N ASN A 14 -18.17 6.02 -0.75
CA ASN A 14 -17.04 5.44 -0.06
C ASN A 14 -17.32 4.06 0.53
N GLY A 15 -18.45 3.89 1.17
CA GLY A 15 -18.88 2.58 1.66
C GLY A 15 -17.99 1.96 2.72
N PRO A 16 -18.22 0.66 2.99
CA PRO A 16 -17.57 -0.02 4.11
C PRO A 16 -16.06 -0.16 3.98
N ILE A 17 -15.54 -0.32 2.77
CA ILE A 17 -14.10 -0.51 2.60
C ILE A 17 -13.34 0.76 3.04
N HIS A 18 -13.90 1.91 2.72
CA HIS A 18 -13.28 3.18 3.11
C HIS A 18 -13.27 3.33 4.63
N ASP A 19 -14.36 2.94 5.28
CA ASP A 19 -14.44 3.00 6.73
C ASP A 19 -13.42 2.07 7.38
N LYS A 20 -13.23 0.87 6.81
CA LYS A 20 -12.26 -0.07 7.33
C LYS A 20 -10.84 0.50 7.24
N ILE A 21 -10.53 1.14 6.13
CA ILE A 21 -9.20 1.73 5.96
C ILE A 21 -8.99 2.86 6.95
N LYS A 22 -9.99 3.72 7.14
CA LYS A 22 -9.87 4.83 8.08
C LYS A 22 -9.67 4.32 9.50
N ARG A 23 -10.39 3.28 9.88
CA ARG A 23 -10.18 2.68 11.20
C ARG A 23 -8.80 2.04 11.33
N ALA A 24 -8.34 1.39 10.26
CA ALA A 24 -7.01 0.79 10.25
C ALA A 24 -5.93 1.85 10.40
N ILE A 25 -6.11 3.00 9.74
CA ILE A 25 -5.17 4.11 9.88
C ILE A 25 -5.12 4.58 11.34
N GLN A 26 -6.27 4.74 11.97
CA GLN A 26 -6.32 5.17 13.37
C GLN A 26 -5.62 4.15 14.28
N THR A 27 -5.88 2.88 14.06
CA THR A 27 -5.23 1.83 14.85
C THR A 27 -3.73 1.86 14.64
N ALA A 28 -3.29 1.99 13.39
CA ALA A 28 -1.88 1.95 13.06
C ALA A 28 -1.10 3.10 13.70
N GLU A 29 -1.75 4.26 13.88
CA GLU A 29 -1.07 5.41 14.46
C GLU A 29 -0.53 5.15 15.86
N GLY A 30 -1.08 4.18 16.55
CA GLY A 30 -0.60 3.81 17.87
C GLY A 30 0.41 2.67 17.88
N LEU A 31 0.80 2.16 16.72
CA LEU A 31 1.67 1.01 16.63
C LEU A 31 3.11 1.42 16.28
N TYR A 32 4.03 0.50 16.50
CA TYR A 32 5.43 0.74 16.16
C TYR A 32 5.60 0.94 14.66
N TYR A 33 4.99 0.06 13.87
CA TYR A 33 4.90 0.25 12.41
C TYR A 33 3.51 0.75 12.08
N ARG A 34 3.44 1.92 11.48
CA ARG A 34 2.15 2.53 11.13
C ARG A 34 1.78 2.15 9.70
N LEU A 35 1.63 0.87 9.49
CA LEU A 35 1.43 0.33 8.14
C LEU A 35 0.05 -0.28 7.99
N VAL A 36 -0.63 0.14 6.92
CA VAL A 36 -1.91 -0.43 6.51
C VAL A 36 -1.71 -0.95 5.09
N LEU A 37 -2.07 -2.21 4.86
CA LEU A 37 -2.02 -2.80 3.53
C LEU A 37 -3.44 -3.03 3.04
N LEU A 38 -3.72 -2.52 1.84
CA LEU A 38 -4.98 -2.77 1.16
C LEU A 38 -4.73 -3.95 0.22
N ALA A 39 -5.19 -5.12 0.63
CA ALA A 39 -4.89 -6.35 -0.05
C ALA A 39 -6.01 -6.78 -0.97
N GLY A 40 -5.66 -7.34 -2.10
CA GLY A 40 -6.60 -7.85 -3.08
C GLY A 40 -5.84 -8.25 -4.32
N THR A 41 -6.45 -9.12 -5.12
CA THR A 41 -5.83 -9.50 -6.37
C THR A 41 -5.88 -8.34 -7.36
N THR A 42 -5.11 -8.45 -8.42
CA THR A 42 -5.10 -7.43 -9.47
C THR A 42 -6.51 -7.26 -10.02
N GLY A 43 -6.92 -6.02 -10.23
CA GLY A 43 -8.23 -5.75 -10.81
C GLY A 43 -9.38 -5.65 -9.82
N THR A 44 -9.10 -5.69 -8.51
CA THR A 44 -10.16 -5.58 -7.51
C THR A 44 -10.53 -4.14 -7.16
N GLY A 45 -9.87 -3.16 -7.78
CA GLY A 45 -10.23 -1.76 -7.54
C GLY A 45 -9.42 -1.05 -6.46
N LYS A 46 -8.28 -1.60 -6.09
CA LYS A 46 -7.47 -1.01 -5.03
C LYS A 46 -7.04 0.43 -5.35
N THR A 47 -6.66 0.67 -6.60
CA THR A 47 -6.21 2.01 -7.00
C THR A 47 -7.29 3.06 -6.79
N GLY A 48 -8.52 2.73 -7.15
CA GLY A 48 -9.63 3.66 -6.96
C GLY A 48 -9.89 3.96 -5.51
N VAL A 49 -9.79 2.94 -4.66
CA VAL A 49 -9.98 3.11 -3.23
C VAL A 49 -8.89 4.02 -2.66
N LEU A 50 -7.64 3.80 -3.07
CA LEU A 50 -6.54 4.65 -2.61
C LEU A 50 -6.74 6.11 -3.02
N ARG A 51 -7.20 6.34 -4.25
CA ARG A 51 -7.47 7.70 -4.69
C ARG A 51 -8.54 8.38 -3.86
N ASP A 52 -9.59 7.65 -3.52
CA ASP A 52 -10.66 8.22 -2.70
C ASP A 52 -10.16 8.56 -1.31
N ILE A 53 -9.35 7.69 -0.73
CA ILE A 53 -8.78 7.95 0.60
C ILE A 53 -7.83 9.15 0.53
N ALA A 54 -7.01 9.23 -0.53
CA ALA A 54 -6.09 10.33 -0.69
C ALA A 54 -6.85 11.66 -0.76
N GLU A 55 -7.92 11.67 -1.51
CA GLU A 55 -8.73 12.88 -1.66
C GLU A 55 -9.31 13.31 -0.33
N GLU A 56 -9.78 12.36 0.44
CA GLU A 56 -10.40 12.64 1.73
C GLU A 56 -9.38 13.21 2.73
N PHE A 57 -8.14 12.73 2.68
CA PHE A 57 -7.09 13.18 3.61
C PHE A 57 -6.25 14.33 3.06
N GLY A 58 -6.53 14.78 1.84
CA GLY A 58 -5.70 15.81 1.23
C GLY A 58 -4.31 15.32 0.87
N SER A 59 -4.18 14.02 0.59
CA SER A 59 -2.91 13.37 0.29
C SER A 59 -2.82 13.03 -1.19
N THR A 60 -1.68 12.45 -1.57
CA THR A 60 -1.43 12.04 -2.95
C THR A 60 -1.10 10.56 -2.97
N VAL A 61 -1.58 9.87 -4.00
CA VAL A 61 -1.18 8.48 -4.22
C VAL A 61 0.12 8.47 -5.03
N ILE A 62 1.14 7.82 -4.50
CA ILE A 62 2.43 7.72 -5.15
C ILE A 62 2.51 6.40 -5.90
N ASN A 63 2.83 6.47 -7.20
CA ASN A 63 3.13 5.27 -7.97
C ASN A 63 4.60 4.92 -7.73
N ILE A 64 4.83 3.90 -6.92
CA ILE A 64 6.19 3.56 -6.51
C ILE A 64 7.05 3.11 -7.68
N ASN A 65 6.46 2.34 -8.61
CA ASN A 65 7.22 1.92 -9.77
C ASN A 65 7.82 3.12 -10.51
N LEU A 66 6.99 4.13 -10.77
CA LEU A 66 7.47 5.32 -11.47
C LEU A 66 8.42 6.14 -10.61
N ALA A 67 8.16 6.21 -9.32
CA ALA A 67 8.94 7.09 -8.44
C ALA A 67 10.38 6.64 -8.27
N ILE A 68 10.64 5.32 -8.30
CA ILE A 68 11.98 4.84 -8.01
C ILE A 68 12.71 4.24 -9.20
N SER A 69 12.01 3.88 -10.28
CA SER A 69 12.65 3.14 -11.35
C SER A 69 13.76 3.94 -12.03
N SER A 70 13.58 5.24 -12.21
CA SER A 70 14.61 6.03 -12.85
C SER A 70 15.90 6.06 -12.04
N GLU A 71 15.79 6.14 -10.72
CA GLU A 71 16.97 6.12 -9.87
C GLU A 71 17.67 4.78 -9.88
N LEU A 72 16.90 3.70 -9.95
CA LEU A 72 17.47 2.37 -10.00
C LEU A 72 18.23 2.12 -11.30
N LEU A 73 17.77 2.71 -12.39
CA LEU A 73 18.45 2.52 -13.67
C LEU A 73 19.89 3.01 -13.66
N GLU A 74 20.18 4.02 -12.87
CA GLU A 74 21.51 4.60 -12.79
C GLU A 74 22.48 3.77 -11.96
N LEU A 75 22.00 2.73 -11.28
CA LEU A 75 22.77 2.00 -10.31
C LEU A 75 23.10 0.59 -10.79
N THR A 76 24.23 0.05 -10.30
CA THR A 76 24.52 -1.36 -10.52
C THR A 76 23.56 -2.22 -9.70
N ALA A 77 23.52 -3.52 -10.00
CA ALA A 77 22.63 -4.43 -9.26
C ALA A 77 22.92 -4.40 -7.76
N LYS A 78 24.20 -4.39 -7.41
CA LYS A 78 24.58 -4.34 -5.99
C LYS A 78 24.16 -3.04 -5.34
N GLN A 79 24.34 -1.92 -6.03
CA GLN A 79 23.95 -0.62 -5.50
C GLN A 79 22.45 -0.53 -5.33
N ARG A 80 21.69 -1.10 -6.26
CA ARG A 80 20.22 -1.10 -6.15
C ARG A 80 19.77 -1.78 -4.87
N SER A 81 20.33 -2.96 -4.62
CA SER A 81 19.98 -3.71 -3.42
C SER A 81 20.30 -2.93 -2.15
N LEU A 82 21.49 -2.31 -2.11
CA LEU A 82 21.93 -1.60 -0.92
C LEU A 82 21.18 -0.29 -0.70
N ARG A 83 20.83 0.40 -1.79
CA ARG A 83 20.30 1.75 -1.68
C ARG A 83 18.78 1.84 -1.70
N LEU A 84 18.10 0.76 -2.06
CA LEU A 84 16.66 0.81 -2.20
C LEU A 84 15.94 1.29 -0.92
N PRO A 85 16.31 0.84 0.28
CA PRO A 85 15.62 1.33 1.47
C PRO A 85 15.70 2.85 1.62
N ASP A 86 16.89 3.42 1.36
CA ASP A 86 17.06 4.87 1.48
C ASP A 86 16.31 5.62 0.39
N ILE A 87 16.34 5.10 -0.83
CA ILE A 87 15.63 5.72 -1.94
C ILE A 87 14.13 5.77 -1.64
N LEU A 88 13.60 4.65 -1.16
CA LEU A 88 12.17 4.58 -0.84
C LEU A 88 11.82 5.54 0.28
N ASP A 89 12.64 5.59 1.32
CA ASP A 89 12.40 6.51 2.43
C ASP A 89 12.43 7.97 1.96
N GLN A 90 13.35 8.31 1.09
CA GLN A 90 13.43 9.67 0.56
C GLN A 90 12.19 10.04 -0.24
N VAL A 91 11.68 9.10 -1.03
CA VAL A 91 10.48 9.36 -1.81
C VAL A 91 9.30 9.67 -0.88
N VAL A 92 9.06 8.80 0.10
CA VAL A 92 7.88 8.98 0.94
C VAL A 92 8.01 10.16 1.88
N SER A 93 9.23 10.57 2.23
CA SER A 93 9.44 11.68 3.16
C SER A 93 9.01 13.03 2.58
N GLN A 94 8.78 13.10 1.28
CA GLN A 94 8.36 14.34 0.63
C GLN A 94 6.86 14.60 0.75
N PHE A 95 6.12 13.68 1.32
CA PHE A 95 4.67 13.75 1.36
C PHE A 95 4.16 13.74 2.79
N GLN A 96 2.97 14.30 2.98
CA GLN A 96 2.35 14.33 4.31
C GLN A 96 1.69 13.00 4.64
N SER A 97 1.76 12.62 5.90
CA SER A 97 1.08 11.44 6.42
C SER A 97 -0.44 11.64 6.41
N PRO A 98 -1.24 10.67 6.06
CA PRO A 98 -0.85 9.34 5.61
C PRO A 98 -0.36 9.37 4.17
N VAL A 99 0.67 8.59 3.89
CA VAL A 99 1.24 8.49 2.54
C VAL A 99 0.68 7.24 1.90
N LEU A 100 0.11 7.39 0.70
CA LEU A 100 -0.53 6.27 0.02
C LEU A 100 0.33 5.81 -1.15
N LEU A 101 0.60 4.51 -1.20
CA LEU A 101 1.49 3.91 -2.18
C LEU A 101 0.74 2.92 -3.05
N ASP A 102 0.94 3.02 -4.35
CA ASP A 102 0.38 2.08 -5.31
C ASP A 102 1.51 1.56 -6.20
N ASN A 103 1.23 0.50 -6.94
CA ASN A 103 2.19 -0.08 -7.88
C ASN A 103 3.52 -0.40 -7.21
N ILE A 104 3.46 -1.18 -6.14
CA ILE A 104 4.65 -1.50 -5.37
C ILE A 104 5.34 -2.78 -5.87
N GLU A 105 4.89 -3.34 -7.00
CA GLU A 105 5.37 -4.62 -7.48
C GLU A 105 6.87 -4.64 -7.73
N ILE A 106 7.45 -3.51 -8.06
CA ILE A 106 8.89 -3.43 -8.28
C ILE A 106 9.68 -3.87 -7.04
N LEU A 107 9.12 -3.69 -5.85
CA LEU A 107 9.80 -4.07 -4.62
C LEU A 107 9.98 -5.58 -4.48
N PHE A 108 9.22 -6.35 -5.26
CA PHE A 108 9.25 -7.81 -5.21
C PHE A 108 10.24 -8.41 -6.21
N ASP A 109 10.88 -7.58 -7.02
CA ASP A 109 11.86 -8.07 -7.99
C ASP A 109 12.99 -8.77 -7.23
N LYS A 110 13.20 -10.05 -7.54
CA LYS A 110 14.19 -10.85 -6.82
C LYS A 110 15.60 -10.31 -6.97
N ASN A 111 15.87 -9.61 -8.06
CA ASN A 111 17.18 -9.02 -8.26
C ASN A 111 17.50 -7.92 -7.27
N LEU A 112 16.48 -7.35 -6.63
CA LEU A 112 16.71 -6.34 -5.61
C LEU A 112 17.02 -6.92 -4.25
N GLN A 113 16.77 -8.23 -4.07
CA GLN A 113 17.12 -8.96 -2.83
C GLN A 113 16.57 -8.30 -1.58
N GLN A 114 15.29 -7.87 -1.64
CA GLN A 114 14.65 -7.23 -0.52
C GLN A 114 13.50 -8.07 0.01
N ASP A 115 13.10 -7.75 1.22
CA ASP A 115 11.87 -8.24 1.82
C ASP A 115 10.87 -7.08 1.73
N PRO A 116 9.90 -7.12 0.80
CA PRO A 116 9.01 -5.98 0.59
C PRO A 116 8.21 -5.59 1.83
N LEU A 117 7.73 -6.57 2.60
CA LEU A 117 6.99 -6.22 3.80
C LEU A 117 7.87 -5.48 4.79
N ARG A 118 9.11 -5.92 4.96
CA ARG A 118 10.05 -5.24 5.83
C ARG A 118 10.39 -3.86 5.35
N LEU A 119 10.51 -3.66 4.04
CA LEU A 119 10.73 -2.33 3.48
C LEU A 119 9.59 -1.40 3.86
N LEU A 120 8.36 -1.87 3.68
CA LEU A 120 7.20 -1.05 3.98
C LEU A 120 7.10 -0.76 5.48
N GLN A 121 7.38 -1.75 6.30
CA GLN A 121 7.41 -1.55 7.75
C GLN A 121 8.45 -0.51 8.13
N GLY A 122 9.62 -0.55 7.51
CA GLY A 122 10.70 0.38 7.81
C GLY A 122 10.33 1.83 7.55
N ILE A 123 9.65 2.11 6.45
CA ILE A 123 9.27 3.48 6.13
C ILE A 123 8.03 3.94 6.90
N SER A 124 7.38 3.03 7.62
CA SER A 124 6.15 3.36 8.36
C SER A 124 6.38 3.62 9.84
N ARG A 125 7.62 3.78 10.26
CA ARG A 125 7.90 4.05 11.67
C ARG A 125 7.58 5.47 12.07
N ASN A 126 7.79 6.43 11.19
CA ASN A 126 7.63 7.84 11.50
C ASN A 126 6.45 8.49 10.78
N ARG A 127 5.72 7.72 10.02
CA ARG A 127 4.58 8.20 9.24
C ARG A 127 3.66 7.05 8.95
N THR A 128 2.38 7.33 8.76
CA THR A 128 1.42 6.29 8.41
C THR A 128 1.50 6.04 6.91
N ILE A 129 1.68 4.77 6.54
CA ILE A 129 1.75 4.33 5.16
C ILE A 129 0.54 3.44 4.86
N VAL A 130 -0.14 3.71 3.76
CA VAL A 130 -1.20 2.85 3.25
C VAL A 130 -0.75 2.40 1.87
N ALA A 131 -0.56 1.10 1.69
CA ALA A 131 -0.03 0.58 0.42
C ALA A 131 -0.94 -0.49 -0.15
N SER A 132 -1.08 -0.50 -1.48
CA SER A 132 -1.78 -1.60 -2.15
C SER A 132 -0.89 -2.84 -2.11
N TRP A 133 -1.53 -4.00 -2.10
CA TRP A 133 -0.82 -5.28 -2.01
C TRP A 133 -1.57 -6.30 -2.85
N ASN A 134 -0.88 -6.88 -3.83
CA ASN A 134 -1.50 -7.85 -4.73
C ASN A 134 -1.44 -9.24 -4.13
N GLY A 135 -2.39 -9.52 -3.24
CA GLY A 135 -2.45 -10.79 -2.56
C GLY A 135 -3.56 -10.81 -1.54
N ALA A 136 -3.45 -11.71 -0.58
CA ALA A 136 -4.53 -11.92 0.39
C ALA A 136 -3.98 -12.52 1.66
N MET A 137 -4.79 -12.49 2.70
CA MET A 137 -4.51 -13.23 3.92
C MET A 137 -5.01 -14.67 3.76
N HIS A 138 -4.23 -15.62 4.20
CA HIS A 138 -4.63 -17.01 4.18
C HIS A 138 -3.96 -17.72 5.35
N SER A 139 -4.78 -18.32 6.22
CA SER A 139 -4.29 -19.06 7.39
C SER A 139 -3.28 -18.28 8.23
N GLY A 140 -3.56 -16.99 8.42
CA GLY A 140 -2.71 -16.13 9.24
C GLY A 140 -1.46 -15.61 8.54
N LYS A 141 -1.29 -15.92 7.27
CA LYS A 141 -0.14 -15.45 6.49
C LYS A 141 -0.58 -14.47 5.42
N LEU A 142 0.27 -13.51 5.16
CA LEU A 142 0.06 -12.55 4.09
C LEU A 142 0.74 -13.09 2.84
N LEU A 143 -0.05 -13.37 1.83
CA LEU A 143 0.46 -13.94 0.57
C LEU A 143 0.56 -12.85 -0.48
N TYR A 144 1.64 -12.89 -1.26
CA TYR A 144 1.79 -12.03 -2.43
C TYR A 144 1.81 -12.92 -3.66
N ALA A 145 0.98 -12.57 -4.65
CA ALA A 145 0.83 -13.33 -5.87
C ALA A 145 0.31 -14.74 -5.56
N GLU A 146 0.37 -15.64 -6.53
CA GLU A 146 -0.13 -16.99 -6.35
C GLU A 146 1.03 -17.98 -6.37
N ALA A 147 0.82 -19.11 -5.72
CA ALA A 147 1.84 -20.16 -5.70
C ALA A 147 2.22 -20.50 -7.14
N GLY A 148 3.52 -20.59 -7.40
CA GLY A 148 4.02 -20.80 -8.75
C GLY A 148 4.47 -19.53 -9.44
N HIS A 149 4.05 -18.38 -8.97
CA HIS A 149 4.54 -17.10 -9.50
C HIS A 149 5.99 -16.92 -9.06
N PRO A 150 6.87 -16.43 -9.95
CA PRO A 150 8.29 -16.26 -9.57
C PRO A 150 8.51 -15.39 -8.34
N GLU A 151 7.62 -14.46 -8.07
CA GLU A 151 7.77 -13.53 -6.94
C GLU A 151 6.84 -13.85 -5.79
N TYR A 152 6.28 -15.05 -5.77
CA TYR A 152 5.37 -15.47 -4.71
C TYR A 152 6.05 -15.38 -3.33
N ARG A 153 5.31 -14.86 -2.36
CA ARG A 153 5.78 -14.77 -0.99
C ARG A 153 4.66 -15.11 0.00
N SER A 154 5.08 -15.62 1.14
CA SER A 154 4.18 -15.87 2.27
C SER A 154 4.88 -15.31 3.49
N ASP A 155 4.30 -14.31 4.10
CA ASP A 155 4.93 -13.59 5.21
C ASP A 155 4.00 -13.53 6.42
N ASP A 156 4.59 -13.38 7.60
CA ASP A 156 3.85 -13.12 8.83
C ASP A 156 3.63 -11.61 8.91
N PRO A 157 2.38 -11.14 8.90
CA PRO A 157 2.13 -9.70 8.90
C PRO A 157 2.43 -9.00 10.23
N GLY A 158 2.52 -9.76 11.33
CA GLY A 158 2.72 -9.14 12.63
C GLY A 158 1.58 -8.18 12.96
N ASP A 159 1.93 -6.97 13.39
CA ASP A 159 0.96 -5.94 13.75
C ASP A 159 0.47 -5.12 12.56
N THR A 160 0.96 -5.42 11.35
CA THR A 160 0.52 -4.69 10.17
C THR A 160 -0.99 -4.80 10.00
N GLN A 161 -1.64 -3.68 9.77
CA GLN A 161 -3.09 -3.66 9.56
C GLN A 161 -3.39 -4.08 8.13
N ILE A 162 -4.19 -5.13 7.99
CA ILE A 162 -4.55 -5.65 6.67
C ILE A 162 -6.02 -5.39 6.43
N VAL A 163 -6.34 -4.68 5.35
CA VAL A 163 -7.71 -4.46 4.93
C VAL A 163 -7.85 -5.14 3.58
N GLU A 164 -8.73 -6.14 3.50
CA GLU A 164 -8.91 -6.88 2.27
C GLU A 164 -10.04 -6.29 1.45
N MET A 165 -9.82 -6.22 0.13
CA MET A 165 -10.86 -5.78 -0.77
C MET A 165 -12.03 -6.74 -0.69
N ASP A 166 -13.23 -6.20 -0.83
CA ASP A 166 -14.43 -7.00 -0.77
C ASP A 166 -14.48 -7.93 -1.98
N GLY A 167 -14.34 -9.24 -1.73
CA GLY A 167 -14.39 -10.20 -2.82
C GLY A 167 -15.73 -10.25 -3.49
N THR A 168 -16.77 -9.93 -2.76
CA THR A 168 -18.11 -9.91 -3.35
C THR A 168 -18.19 -8.88 -4.45
N ALA A 169 -17.63 -7.72 -4.20
CA ALA A 169 -17.62 -6.68 -5.21
C ALA A 169 -16.90 -7.16 -6.46
N THR A 170 -15.85 -7.91 -6.27
CA THR A 170 -15.12 -8.45 -7.39
C THR A 170 -15.91 -9.46 -8.16
N VAL A 171 -16.54 -10.35 -7.43
CA VAL A 171 -17.26 -11.44 -8.08
C VAL A 171 -18.41 -10.93 -8.91
N ASP A 172 -19.04 -9.92 -8.45
CA ASP A 172 -20.20 -9.42 -9.13
C ASP A 172 -19.93 -8.87 -10.48
N ARG A 173 -18.77 -8.87 -10.88
CA ARG A 173 -18.49 -8.35 -12.19
C ARG A 173 -17.85 -9.30 -13.03
#